data_845bc33f1b329564af47e9d93b9c9424
#
_entry.id   845bc33f1b329564af47e9d93b9c9424
#
_cell.length_a   1.000
_cell.length_b   1.000
_cell.length_c   1.000
_cell.angle_alpha   90.00
_cell.angle_beta   90.00
_cell.angle_gamma   90.00
#
_symmetry.space_group_name_H-M   'P 1'
#
loop_
_entity.id
_entity.type
_entity.pdbx_description
1 polymer ?
#
loop_
_entity_poly.entity_id
_entity_poly.type
_entity_poly.pdbx_seq_one_letter_code
_entity_poly.pdbx_strand_id
1 'polypeptide(L)'
;MENLKTKGSQRCIPLVGAALWASKRLLKANDDSIFAFPRYCDETGCKANSASGGLNKWLHQYVPDNCVIHSFRHSLRDRLTAVECPSDIVDAIGGWKTSGVGHGYGSGYPLDVLNRWMKKL
;
A
#
# COMPACT_ATOMS: atom_id res chain seq x y z
N MET A 1 -6.69 11.90 -14.97
CA MET A 1 -5.36 11.25 -15.09
C MET A 1 -4.64 11.44 -13.77
N GLU A 2 -4.39 10.35 -13.05
CA GLU A 2 -3.76 10.44 -11.73
C GLU A 2 -2.31 10.90 -11.88
N ASN A 3 -1.97 12.00 -11.24
CA ASN A 3 -0.59 12.46 -11.09
C ASN A 3 0.14 11.59 -10.06
N LEU A 4 0.60 10.42 -10.49
CA LEU A 4 1.45 9.58 -9.66
C LEU A 4 2.79 10.28 -9.44
N LYS A 5 3.23 10.34 -8.19
CA LYS A 5 4.45 11.04 -7.77
C LYS A 5 5.72 10.50 -8.44
N THR A 6 5.72 9.22 -8.83
CA THR A 6 6.82 8.56 -9.54
C THR A 6 6.29 7.42 -10.42
N LYS A 7 7.03 7.04 -11.47
CA LYS A 7 6.71 5.86 -12.30
C LYS A 7 6.62 4.56 -11.48
N GLY A 8 7.43 4.40 -10.44
CA GLY A 8 7.39 3.25 -9.53
C GLY A 8 6.15 3.18 -8.64
N SER A 9 5.33 4.24 -8.61
CA SER A 9 4.05 4.24 -7.89
C SER A 9 2.95 3.51 -8.66
N GLN A 10 3.08 3.37 -9.97
CA GLN A 10 2.11 2.64 -10.80
C GLN A 10 2.41 1.15 -10.74
N ARG A 11 1.65 0.43 -9.92
CA ARG A 11 1.75 -1.02 -9.76
C ARG A 11 0.46 -1.63 -9.24
N CYS A 12 0.26 -2.91 -9.51
CA CYS A 12 -0.80 -3.72 -8.92
C CYS A 12 -0.22 -4.52 -7.75
N ILE A 13 -0.89 -4.48 -6.61
CA ILE A 13 -0.51 -5.23 -5.41
C ILE A 13 -1.69 -6.08 -4.98
N PRO A 14 -1.51 -7.40 -4.77
CA PRO A 14 -2.58 -8.25 -4.26
C PRO A 14 -2.91 -7.87 -2.82
N LEU A 15 -4.20 -7.73 -2.52
CA LEU A 15 -4.68 -7.51 -1.17
C LEU A 15 -4.88 -8.86 -0.47
N VAL A 16 -4.39 -8.98 0.74
CA VAL A 16 -4.50 -10.19 1.57
C VAL A 16 -5.00 -9.85 2.98
N GLY A 17 -5.49 -10.84 3.71
CA GLY A 17 -5.86 -10.70 5.13
C GLY A 17 -6.82 -9.53 5.39
N ALA A 18 -6.48 -8.72 6.38
CA ALA A 18 -7.29 -7.57 6.81
C ALA A 18 -7.49 -6.52 5.72
N ALA A 19 -6.49 -6.29 4.85
CA ALA A 19 -6.59 -5.36 3.74
C ALA A 19 -7.63 -5.83 2.70
N LEU A 20 -7.66 -7.12 2.37
CA LEU A 20 -8.67 -7.69 1.49
C LEU A 20 -10.06 -7.62 2.10
N TRP A 21 -10.19 -7.92 3.38
CA TRP A 21 -11.45 -7.82 4.11
C TRP A 21 -11.97 -6.37 4.11
N ALA A 22 -11.12 -5.41 4.44
CA ALA A 22 -11.49 -4.00 4.48
C ALA A 22 -11.91 -3.46 3.11
N SER A 23 -11.18 -3.81 2.04
CA SER A 23 -11.52 -3.38 0.68
C SER A 23 -12.85 -3.95 0.19
N LYS A 24 -13.17 -5.21 0.50
CA LYS A 24 -14.50 -5.79 0.19
C LYS A 24 -15.63 -5.08 0.93
N ARG A 25 -15.43 -4.70 2.19
CA ARG A 25 -16.42 -3.91 2.95
C ARG A 25 -16.57 -2.50 2.37
N LEU A 26 -15.46 -1.88 1.99
CA LEU A 26 -15.45 -0.55 1.39
C LEU A 26 -16.26 -0.51 0.09
N LEU A 27 -16.08 -1.48 -0.79
CA LEU A 27 -16.84 -1.61 -2.04
C LEU A 27 -18.35 -1.72 -1.79
N LYS A 28 -18.75 -2.48 -0.77
CA LYS A 28 -20.17 -2.62 -0.40
C LYS A 28 -20.76 -1.36 0.25
N ALA A 29 -19.94 -0.59 0.96
CA ALA A 29 -20.39 0.60 1.69
C ALA A 29 -20.51 1.85 0.79
N ASN A 30 -19.88 1.85 -0.36
CA ASN A 30 -19.78 3.00 -1.27
C ASN A 30 -20.49 2.76 -2.61
N ASP A 31 -21.64 2.07 -2.62
CA ASP A 31 -22.38 1.77 -3.85
C ASP A 31 -22.75 3.03 -4.66
N ASP A 32 -22.91 4.19 -3.99
CA ASP A 32 -23.29 5.46 -4.61
C ASP A 32 -22.11 6.38 -4.92
N SER A 33 -20.86 5.96 -4.66
CA SER A 33 -19.67 6.80 -4.84
C SER A 33 -18.61 6.14 -5.70
N ILE A 34 -18.09 6.91 -6.67
CA ILE A 34 -16.91 6.49 -7.46
C ILE A 34 -15.61 6.56 -6.66
N PHE A 35 -15.60 7.22 -5.50
CA PHE A 35 -14.43 7.36 -4.63
C PHE A 35 -14.48 6.33 -3.50
N ALA A 36 -13.36 5.64 -3.28
CA ALA A 36 -13.21 4.71 -2.16
C ALA A 36 -13.36 5.41 -0.80
N PHE A 37 -12.95 6.67 -0.70
CA PHE A 37 -13.01 7.47 0.52
C PHE A 37 -13.65 8.84 0.24
N PRO A 38 -14.99 8.92 0.04
CA PRO A 38 -15.68 10.15 -0.37
C PRO A 38 -15.56 11.28 0.66
N ARG A 39 -15.28 10.96 1.93
CA ARG A 39 -14.99 11.96 2.96
C ARG A 39 -13.73 12.77 2.67
N TYR A 40 -12.76 12.18 1.99
CA TYR A 40 -11.44 12.76 1.77
C TYR A 40 -11.13 13.03 0.29
N CYS A 41 -11.91 12.46 -0.61
CA CYS A 41 -11.69 12.57 -2.05
C CYS A 41 -12.98 12.99 -2.75
N ASP A 42 -12.85 13.96 -3.67
CA ASP A 42 -13.89 14.46 -4.55
C ASP A 42 -13.32 14.72 -5.95
N GLU A 43 -14.11 15.27 -6.86
CA GLU A 43 -13.70 15.60 -8.24
C GLU A 43 -12.54 16.60 -8.31
N THR A 44 -12.33 17.38 -7.25
CA THR A 44 -11.26 18.39 -7.18
C THR A 44 -9.93 17.80 -6.69
N GLY A 45 -9.95 16.58 -6.10
CA GLY A 45 -8.79 15.86 -5.62
C GLY A 45 -8.97 15.21 -4.25
N CYS A 46 -7.85 14.83 -3.64
CA CYS A 46 -7.84 14.16 -2.34
C CYS A 46 -7.18 15.00 -1.25
N LYS A 47 -7.85 15.13 -0.11
CA LYS A 47 -7.38 15.83 1.11
C LYS A 47 -6.48 14.90 1.94
N ALA A 48 -5.32 14.50 1.36
CA ALA A 48 -4.42 13.51 1.95
C ALA A 48 -3.91 13.90 3.34
N ASN A 49 -3.62 15.19 3.57
CA ASN A 49 -3.15 15.68 4.88
C ASN A 49 -4.22 15.55 5.96
N SER A 50 -5.48 15.84 5.63
CA SER A 50 -6.61 15.68 6.57
C SER A 50 -6.83 14.22 6.92
N ALA A 51 -6.77 13.31 5.93
CA ALA A 51 -6.87 11.88 6.15
C ALA A 51 -5.73 11.37 7.04
N SER A 52 -4.49 11.75 6.73
CA SER A 52 -3.30 11.37 7.51
C SER A 52 -3.38 11.88 8.95
N GLY A 53 -3.77 13.14 9.15
CA GLY A 53 -3.94 13.72 10.50
C GLY A 53 -4.98 12.97 11.33
N GLY A 54 -6.16 12.68 10.74
CA GLY A 54 -7.22 11.93 11.42
C GLY A 54 -6.80 10.49 11.77
N LEU A 55 -6.15 9.80 10.83
CA LEU A 55 -5.68 8.44 11.03
C LEU A 55 -4.55 8.36 12.07
N ASN A 56 -3.60 9.28 12.07
CA ASN A 56 -2.53 9.31 13.07
C ASN A 56 -3.08 9.62 14.47
N LYS A 57 -4.03 10.58 14.59
CA LYS A 57 -4.68 10.86 15.87
C LYS A 57 -5.41 9.64 16.43
N TRP A 58 -6.05 8.85 15.58
CA TRP A 58 -6.67 7.59 15.98
C TRP A 58 -5.60 6.55 16.38
N LEU A 59 -4.55 6.41 15.58
CA LEU A 59 -3.49 5.43 15.78
C LEU A 59 -2.76 5.63 17.12
N HIS A 60 -2.49 6.86 17.52
CA HIS A 60 -1.80 7.20 18.76
C HIS A 60 -2.56 6.79 20.04
N GLN A 61 -3.83 6.40 19.93
CA GLN A 61 -4.58 5.79 21.04
C GLN A 61 -4.11 4.35 21.34
N TYR A 62 -3.40 3.71 20.43
CA TYR A 62 -3.06 2.28 20.50
C TYR A 62 -1.55 2.01 20.42
N VAL A 63 -0.78 2.97 19.93
CA VAL A 63 0.68 2.83 19.71
C VAL A 63 1.41 4.06 20.22
N PRO A 64 2.74 3.96 20.48
CA PRO A 64 3.56 5.12 20.86
C PRO A 64 3.49 6.26 19.83
N ASP A 65 3.65 7.51 20.32
CA ASP A 65 3.51 8.72 19.49
C ASP A 65 4.50 8.83 18.32
N ASN A 66 5.62 8.12 18.38
CA ASN A 66 6.58 8.05 17.27
C ASN A 66 6.14 7.12 16.12
N CYS A 67 5.06 6.35 16.30
CA CYS A 67 4.47 5.53 15.26
C CYS A 67 3.38 6.30 14.52
N VAL A 68 3.44 6.30 13.20
CA VAL A 68 2.48 6.97 12.32
C VAL A 68 1.98 5.99 11.25
N ILE A 69 0.94 6.35 10.50
CA ILE A 69 0.40 5.49 9.43
C ILE A 69 1.50 5.06 8.45
N HIS A 70 2.46 5.93 8.14
CA HIS A 70 3.60 5.57 7.28
C HIS A 70 4.50 4.47 7.88
N SER A 71 4.47 4.26 9.19
CA SER A 71 5.22 3.17 9.85
C SER A 71 4.79 1.77 9.39
N PHE A 72 3.52 1.61 8.94
CA PHE A 72 3.07 0.37 8.32
C PHE A 72 3.86 0.00 7.07
N ARG A 73 4.36 1.00 6.32
CA ARG A 73 5.21 0.76 5.15
C ARG A 73 6.55 0.14 5.54
N HIS A 74 7.15 0.59 6.63
CA HIS A 74 8.38 0.01 7.17
C HIS A 74 8.11 -1.40 7.71
N SER A 75 7.05 -1.56 8.50
CA SER A 75 6.62 -2.86 9.01
C SER A 75 6.37 -3.89 7.91
N LEU A 76 5.76 -3.50 6.79
CA LEU A 76 5.57 -4.38 5.63
C LEU A 76 6.91 -4.90 5.10
N ARG A 77 7.92 -4.02 4.97
CA ARG A 77 9.26 -4.41 4.52
C ARG A 77 9.91 -5.40 5.47
N ASP A 78 9.87 -5.09 6.77
CA ASP A 78 10.46 -5.95 7.80
C ASP A 78 9.81 -7.33 7.84
N ARG A 79 8.49 -7.39 7.74
CA ARG A 79 7.73 -8.64 7.71
C ARG A 79 8.04 -9.48 6.47
N LEU A 80 8.12 -8.87 5.29
CA LEU A 80 8.51 -9.56 4.06
C LEU A 80 9.95 -10.10 4.18
N THR A 81 10.86 -9.33 4.74
CA THR A 81 12.24 -9.77 5.01
C THR A 81 12.26 -10.93 5.98
N ALA A 82 11.45 -10.89 7.05
CA ALA A 82 11.37 -11.95 8.06
C ALA A 82 10.88 -13.31 7.51
N VAL A 83 10.09 -13.29 6.42
CA VAL A 83 9.67 -14.51 5.71
C VAL A 83 10.60 -14.85 4.54
N GLU A 84 11.80 -14.29 4.52
CA GLU A 84 12.84 -14.52 3.50
C GLU A 84 12.40 -14.19 2.06
N CYS A 85 11.53 -13.17 1.92
CA CYS A 85 11.12 -12.69 0.61
C CYS A 85 12.32 -12.08 -0.14
N PRO A 86 12.59 -12.48 -1.40
CA PRO A 86 13.64 -11.87 -2.19
C PRO A 86 13.52 -10.35 -2.27
N SER A 87 14.64 -9.64 -2.16
CA SER A 87 14.67 -8.17 -2.06
C SER A 87 14.03 -7.45 -3.24
N ASP A 88 14.16 -7.99 -4.43
CA ASP A 88 13.55 -7.46 -5.65
C ASP A 88 12.02 -7.61 -5.65
N ILE A 89 11.48 -8.68 -5.05
CA ILE A 89 10.03 -8.86 -4.83
C ILE A 89 9.55 -7.91 -3.72
N VAL A 90 10.31 -7.74 -2.64
CA VAL A 90 10.02 -6.74 -1.60
C VAL A 90 9.92 -5.35 -2.22
N ASP A 91 10.88 -4.97 -3.06
CA ASP A 91 10.91 -3.68 -3.71
C ASP A 91 9.76 -3.52 -4.72
N ALA A 92 9.40 -4.58 -5.45
CA ALA A 92 8.26 -4.58 -6.36
C ALA A 92 6.93 -4.36 -5.60
N ILE A 93 6.73 -5.02 -4.46
CA ILE A 93 5.55 -4.85 -3.61
C ILE A 93 5.50 -3.43 -3.05
N GLY A 94 6.60 -2.95 -2.48
CA GLY A 94 6.67 -1.64 -1.83
C GLY A 94 6.80 -0.47 -2.79
N GLY A 95 7.16 -0.69 -4.05
CA GLY A 95 7.49 0.38 -5.00
C GLY A 95 8.78 1.11 -4.61
N TRP A 96 9.72 0.39 -3.99
CA TRP A 96 11.07 0.90 -3.74
C TRP A 96 11.93 0.70 -4.97
N LYS A 97 13.00 1.47 -5.07
CA LYS A 97 13.99 1.29 -6.14
C LYS A 97 14.96 0.19 -5.72
N THR A 98 15.11 -0.82 -6.56
CA THR A 98 16.18 -1.80 -6.40
C THR A 98 17.48 -1.24 -6.96
N SER A 99 18.55 -1.26 -6.18
CA SER A 99 19.89 -0.91 -6.66
C SER A 99 20.48 -2.11 -7.40
N GLY A 100 20.78 -1.94 -8.71
CA GLY A 100 21.44 -2.95 -9.53
C GLY A 100 21.11 -2.84 -11.01
N VAL A 101 22.04 -3.25 -11.86
CA VAL A 101 22.00 -3.09 -13.32
C VAL A 101 20.98 -4.01 -14.02
N GLY A 102 20.41 -5.01 -13.31
CA GLY A 102 19.52 -6.03 -13.88
C GLY A 102 18.02 -5.77 -13.78
N HIS A 103 17.60 -4.76 -13.01
CA HIS A 103 16.19 -4.61 -12.59
C HIS A 103 15.34 -3.71 -13.51
N GLY A 104 15.91 -3.19 -14.59
CA GLY A 104 15.20 -2.43 -15.62
C GLY A 104 14.66 -3.26 -16.79
N TYR A 105 14.97 -4.54 -16.84
CA TYR A 105 14.56 -5.43 -17.91
C TYR A 105 13.49 -6.42 -17.43
N GLY A 106 12.25 -6.17 -17.80
CA GLY A 106 11.12 -7.09 -17.55
C GLY A 106 9.81 -6.37 -17.25
N SER A 107 8.70 -7.08 -17.47
CA SER A 107 7.32 -6.59 -17.24
C SER A 107 6.94 -6.56 -15.75
N GLY A 108 7.89 -6.69 -14.82
CA GLY A 108 7.66 -6.83 -13.39
C GLY A 108 7.24 -8.26 -13.01
N TYR A 109 6.94 -8.46 -11.73
CA TYR A 109 6.50 -9.77 -11.22
C TYR A 109 5.01 -10.00 -11.47
N PRO A 110 4.60 -11.22 -11.91
CA PRO A 110 3.20 -11.60 -12.01
C PRO A 110 2.49 -11.49 -10.65
N LEU A 111 1.18 -11.18 -10.67
CA LEU A 111 0.39 -10.99 -9.44
C LEU A 111 0.34 -12.26 -8.55
N ASP A 112 0.37 -13.44 -9.14
CA ASP A 112 0.38 -14.70 -8.39
C ASP A 112 1.66 -14.88 -7.58
N VAL A 113 2.81 -14.43 -8.10
CA VAL A 113 4.10 -14.43 -7.39
C VAL A 113 4.02 -13.47 -6.21
N LEU A 114 3.58 -12.22 -6.43
CA LEU A 114 3.41 -11.24 -5.35
C LEU A 114 2.41 -11.73 -4.29
N ASN A 115 1.30 -12.33 -4.71
CA ASN A 115 0.27 -12.88 -3.82
C ASN A 115 0.81 -14.01 -2.94
N ARG A 116 1.66 -14.87 -3.47
CA ARG A 116 2.30 -15.96 -2.72
C ARG A 116 3.13 -15.44 -1.55
N TRP A 117 3.88 -14.37 -1.76
CA TRP A 117 4.66 -13.73 -0.70
C TRP A 117 3.80 -12.94 0.28
N MET A 118 2.83 -12.18 -0.22
CA MET A 118 1.90 -11.43 0.62
C MET A 118 1.07 -12.33 1.56
N LYS A 119 0.73 -13.53 1.14
CA LYS A 119 0.01 -14.51 1.98
C LYS A 119 0.83 -15.10 3.13
N LYS A 120 2.14 -14.92 3.13
CA LYS A 120 3.01 -15.36 4.24
C LYS A 120 3.05 -14.36 5.41
N LEU A 121 2.50 -13.15 5.21
CA LEU A 121 2.42 -12.11 6.23
C LEU A 121 1.26 -12.35 7.21
#